data_05fa89d20811d42a468fb73151ea3a99
#
_entry.id   05fa89d20811d42a468fb73151ea3a99
#
_cell.length_a   1.000
_cell.length_b   1.000
_cell.length_c   1.000
_cell.angle_alpha   90.00
_cell.angle_beta   90.00
_cell.angle_gamma   90.00
#
_symmetry.space_group_name_H-M   'P 1'
#
loop_
_entity.id
_entity.type
_entity.pdbx_description
1 polymer ?
#
loop_
_entity_poly.entity_id
_entity_poly.type
_entity_poly.pdbx_seq_one_letter_code
_entity_poly.pdbx_strand_id
1 'polypeptide(L)'
;TDKVLEHFIRSYLSAHPGPEVNFLWQGGEPLLLGISFYQKALLFQQRFSGRKRITNAIQTNGTLLTEAWCQFLKRNHFLVGISLDGPADIHNAYRCMRSGKPSHQAVLNGLQLLQKYQVDYNVTCCVSDVSTRDPKKIYHYLKSLGVAYLQFAPLVEREPDIAEQEEGLLHACPDNRAGHLNLMPGTVDSLAYGQFLSAVFDECHQILQTVAPACAESAGKCDVVHEAAGIRNGKMKFLTEV
;
A
#
# COMPACT_ATOMS: atom_id res chain seq x y z
N THR A 1 12.27 5.39 22.15
CA THR A 1 11.81 6.08 23.39
C THR A 1 10.87 7.22 23.04
N ASP A 2 9.98 7.62 23.95
CA ASP A 2 9.04 8.74 23.76
C ASP A 2 9.77 10.03 23.40
N LYS A 3 10.94 10.28 23.99
CA LYS A 3 11.77 11.47 23.67
C LYS A 3 12.22 11.51 22.21
N VAL A 4 12.56 10.37 21.62
CA VAL A 4 12.95 10.27 20.20
C VAL A 4 11.75 10.56 19.31
N LEU A 5 10.59 9.99 19.61
CA LEU A 5 9.35 10.24 18.87
C LEU A 5 8.95 11.72 18.94
N GLU A 6 8.98 12.31 20.13
CA GLU A 6 8.69 13.75 20.32
C GLU A 6 9.64 14.62 19.51
N HIS A 7 10.95 14.35 19.60
CA HIS A 7 11.96 15.10 18.86
C HIS A 7 11.77 14.98 17.34
N PHE A 8 11.55 13.76 16.85
CA PHE A 8 11.30 13.51 15.43
C PHE A 8 10.10 14.33 14.93
N ILE A 9 8.94 14.20 15.60
CA ILE A 9 7.70 14.89 15.18
C ILE A 9 7.89 16.40 15.21
N ARG A 10 8.49 16.95 16.26
CA ARG A 10 8.76 18.37 16.38
C ARG A 10 9.67 18.88 15.25
N SER A 11 10.77 18.19 15.00
CA SER A 11 11.76 18.58 13.99
C SER A 11 11.16 18.47 12.58
N TYR A 12 10.43 17.40 12.30
CA TYR A 12 9.77 17.19 11.00
C TYR A 12 8.74 18.29 10.71
N LEU A 13 7.86 18.60 11.68
CA LEU A 13 6.87 19.65 11.54
C LEU A 13 7.52 21.05 11.42
N SER A 14 8.60 21.30 12.15
CA SER A 14 9.33 22.58 12.07
C SER A 14 10.04 22.76 10.72
N ALA A 15 10.62 21.71 10.18
CA ALA A 15 11.35 21.75 8.91
C ALA A 15 10.44 21.82 7.69
N HIS A 16 9.19 21.34 7.80
CA HIS A 16 8.27 21.30 6.67
C HIS A 16 7.72 22.70 6.31
N PRO A 17 7.96 23.22 5.09
CA PRO A 17 7.61 24.60 4.74
C PRO A 17 6.11 24.81 4.47
N GLY A 18 5.38 23.77 4.11
CA GLY A 18 3.98 23.84 3.65
C GLY A 18 2.96 23.85 4.80
N PRO A 19 1.71 24.23 4.48
CA PRO A 19 0.60 24.21 5.45
C PRO A 19 0.05 22.81 5.70
N GLU A 20 0.35 21.83 4.87
CA GLU A 20 -0.09 20.43 5.00
C GLU A 20 1.12 19.52 5.20
N VAL A 21 1.03 18.61 6.16
CA VAL A 21 2.10 17.67 6.49
C VAL A 21 1.53 16.26 6.57
N ASN A 22 2.10 15.36 5.78
CA ASN A 22 1.70 13.97 5.75
C ASN A 22 2.71 13.13 6.53
N PHE A 23 2.24 12.32 7.47
CA PHE A 23 3.03 11.29 8.12
C PHE A 23 2.66 9.94 7.52
N LEU A 24 3.63 9.31 6.85
CA LEU A 24 3.51 7.92 6.40
C LEU A 24 4.30 7.03 7.36
N TRP A 25 3.58 6.17 8.07
CA TRP A 25 4.15 5.17 8.98
C TRP A 25 4.40 3.88 8.21
N GLN A 26 5.66 3.64 7.88
CA GLN A 26 6.11 2.53 7.06
C GLN A 26 7.44 1.98 7.60
N GLY A 27 7.76 0.74 7.23
CA GLY A 27 9.01 0.07 7.60
C GLY A 27 8.77 -1.06 8.60
N GLY A 28 9.32 -2.26 8.32
CA GLY A 28 8.99 -3.47 9.02
C GLY A 28 7.47 -3.70 9.02
N GLU A 29 6.90 -4.03 10.17
CA GLU A 29 5.44 -4.04 10.35
C GLU A 29 5.06 -2.99 11.41
N PRO A 30 4.49 -1.84 11.00
CA PRO A 30 4.25 -0.72 11.92
C PRO A 30 3.22 -1.02 13.01
N LEU A 31 2.28 -1.96 12.79
CA LEU A 31 1.29 -2.33 13.80
C LEU A 31 1.91 -3.02 15.03
N LEU A 32 3.14 -3.54 14.93
CA LEU A 32 3.87 -4.09 16.06
C LEU A 32 4.16 -3.06 17.16
N LEU A 33 4.20 -1.76 16.82
CA LEU A 33 4.41 -0.69 17.80
C LEU A 33 3.23 -0.52 18.76
N GLY A 34 2.07 -1.07 18.43
CA GLY A 34 0.86 -0.99 19.24
C GLY A 34 0.16 0.37 19.18
N ILE A 35 -1.13 0.39 19.51
CA ILE A 35 -1.98 1.59 19.46
C ILE A 35 -1.44 2.71 20.35
N SER A 36 -0.86 2.38 21.51
CA SER A 36 -0.33 3.35 22.47
C SER A 36 0.81 4.22 21.88
N PHE A 37 1.61 3.67 20.98
CA PHE A 37 2.64 4.43 20.25
C PHE A 37 1.99 5.52 19.39
N TYR A 38 0.97 5.17 18.62
CA TYR A 38 0.27 6.10 17.74
C TYR A 38 -0.54 7.15 18.49
N GLN A 39 -1.11 6.78 19.66
CA GLN A 39 -1.75 7.76 20.54
C GLN A 39 -0.75 8.85 20.98
N LYS A 40 0.47 8.45 21.36
CA LYS A 40 1.54 9.41 21.69
C LYS A 40 1.97 10.24 20.50
N ALA A 41 2.11 9.61 19.32
CA ALA A 41 2.45 10.33 18.09
C ALA A 41 1.41 11.42 17.78
N LEU A 42 0.12 11.11 17.87
CA LEU A 42 -0.96 12.07 17.66
C LEU A 42 -0.94 13.21 18.68
N LEU A 43 -0.65 12.93 19.96
CA LEU A 43 -0.49 13.96 20.99
C LEU A 43 0.67 14.91 20.66
N PHE A 44 1.82 14.38 20.23
CA PHE A 44 2.94 15.23 19.83
C PHE A 44 2.65 16.01 18.54
N GLN A 45 2.00 15.38 17.55
CA GLN A 45 1.54 16.07 16.36
C GLN A 45 0.62 17.24 16.71
N GLN A 46 -0.37 17.02 17.55
CA GLN A 46 -1.28 18.08 18.02
C GLN A 46 -0.53 19.20 18.73
N ARG A 47 0.43 18.87 19.60
CA ARG A 47 1.22 19.84 20.36
C ARG A 47 2.09 20.75 19.48
N PHE A 48 2.64 20.19 18.37
CA PHE A 48 3.62 20.89 17.54
C PHE A 48 3.09 21.31 16.17
N SER A 49 1.82 21.04 15.84
CA SER A 49 1.23 21.35 14.53
C SER A 49 1.17 22.82 14.19
N GLY A 50 1.02 23.69 15.20
CA GLY A 50 0.76 25.10 14.96
C GLY A 50 -0.52 25.30 14.12
N ARG A 51 -0.37 25.85 12.90
CA ARG A 51 -1.46 26.02 11.94
C ARG A 51 -1.46 24.98 10.81
N LYS A 52 -0.61 23.97 10.89
CA LYS A 52 -0.46 22.95 9.84
C LYS A 52 -1.59 21.92 9.94
N ARG A 53 -2.11 21.51 8.80
CA ARG A 53 -3.00 20.35 8.67
C ARG A 53 -2.17 19.09 8.60
N ILE A 54 -2.40 18.17 9.51
CA ILE A 54 -1.67 16.91 9.56
C ILE A 54 -2.59 15.79 9.10
N THR A 55 -2.06 14.92 8.23
CA THR A 55 -2.67 13.66 7.85
C THR A 55 -1.74 12.51 8.19
N ASN A 56 -2.34 11.34 8.46
CA ASN A 56 -1.59 10.14 8.79
C ASN A 56 -1.98 9.00 7.85
N ALA A 57 -0.99 8.30 7.34
CA ALA A 57 -1.17 7.05 6.61
C ALA A 57 -0.30 5.96 7.24
N ILE A 58 -0.73 4.71 7.14
CA ILE A 58 0.02 3.56 7.63
C ILE A 58 0.04 2.47 6.58
N GLN A 59 1.24 1.95 6.25
CA GLN A 59 1.41 0.84 5.31
C GLN A 59 1.67 -0.44 6.10
N THR A 60 0.77 -1.42 6.00
CA THR A 60 0.81 -2.65 6.78
C THR A 60 0.64 -3.89 5.92
N ASN A 61 1.19 -5.02 6.38
CA ASN A 61 0.89 -6.33 5.82
C ASN A 61 -0.53 -6.84 6.20
N GLY A 62 -1.26 -6.12 7.02
CA GLY A 62 -2.65 -6.39 7.40
C GLY A 62 -2.87 -7.55 8.37
N THR A 63 -1.85 -8.36 8.68
CA THR A 63 -2.00 -9.59 9.47
C THR A 63 -2.28 -9.34 10.96
N LEU A 64 -1.98 -8.14 11.46
CA LEU A 64 -2.17 -7.74 12.86
C LEU A 64 -3.39 -6.83 13.07
N LEU A 65 -4.17 -6.58 12.04
CA LEU A 65 -5.39 -5.80 12.16
C LEU A 65 -6.39 -6.50 13.07
N THR A 66 -6.94 -5.74 14.02
CA THR A 66 -7.98 -6.16 14.96
C THR A 66 -9.10 -5.12 14.97
N GLU A 67 -10.24 -5.44 15.59
CA GLU A 67 -11.32 -4.47 15.76
C GLU A 67 -10.83 -3.20 16.48
N ALA A 68 -10.01 -3.34 17.52
CA ALA A 68 -9.44 -2.20 18.25
C ALA A 68 -8.57 -1.32 17.35
N TRP A 69 -7.75 -1.92 16.47
CA TRP A 69 -7.00 -1.19 15.47
C TRP A 69 -7.91 -0.44 14.50
N CYS A 70 -8.91 -1.10 13.94
CA CYS A 70 -9.83 -0.47 12.98
C CYS A 70 -10.60 0.69 13.60
N GLN A 71 -11.07 0.55 14.84
CA GLN A 71 -11.72 1.64 15.58
C GLN A 71 -10.77 2.82 15.82
N PHE A 72 -9.52 2.55 16.20
CA PHE A 72 -8.50 3.59 16.37
C PHE A 72 -8.19 4.32 15.06
N LEU A 73 -7.93 3.59 13.98
CA LEU A 73 -7.60 4.12 12.66
C LEU A 73 -8.75 4.97 12.09
N LYS A 74 -9.99 4.48 12.21
CA LYS A 74 -11.20 5.22 11.77
C LYS A 74 -11.38 6.51 12.53
N ARG A 75 -11.31 6.44 13.87
CA ARG A 75 -11.50 7.62 14.75
C ARG A 75 -10.47 8.73 14.47
N ASN A 76 -9.26 8.35 14.11
CA ASN A 76 -8.16 9.28 13.89
C ASN A 76 -7.90 9.54 12.40
N HIS A 77 -8.81 9.14 11.52
CA HIS A 77 -8.75 9.41 10.07
C HIS A 77 -7.45 8.95 9.39
N PHE A 78 -6.92 7.80 9.79
CA PHE A 78 -5.78 7.21 9.09
C PHE A 78 -6.19 6.65 7.74
N LEU A 79 -5.36 6.88 6.72
CA LEU A 79 -5.40 6.11 5.49
C LEU A 79 -4.56 4.83 5.68
N VAL A 80 -5.13 3.68 5.37
CA VAL A 80 -4.44 2.40 5.50
C VAL A 80 -4.05 1.86 4.14
N GLY A 81 -2.75 1.72 3.88
CA GLY A 81 -2.25 0.88 2.79
C GLY A 81 -2.15 -0.56 3.27
N ILE A 82 -2.89 -1.49 2.66
CA ILE A 82 -2.78 -2.91 2.98
C ILE A 82 -2.10 -3.66 1.84
N SER A 83 -1.10 -4.48 2.18
CA SER A 83 -0.34 -5.25 1.19
C SER A 83 -1.07 -6.54 0.82
N LEU A 84 -1.55 -6.65 -0.44
CA LEU A 84 -2.21 -7.85 -0.96
C LEU A 84 -1.89 -8.02 -2.45
N ASP A 85 -1.11 -9.04 -2.80
CA ASP A 85 -0.55 -9.19 -4.15
C ASP A 85 -1.46 -9.99 -5.11
N GLY A 86 -2.66 -10.35 -4.70
CA GLY A 86 -3.61 -11.09 -5.51
C GLY A 86 -4.13 -12.35 -4.83
N PRO A 87 -4.58 -13.37 -5.60
CA PRO A 87 -5.02 -14.68 -5.07
C PRO A 87 -3.95 -15.38 -4.25
N ALA A 88 -4.35 -16.37 -3.46
CA ALA A 88 -3.48 -17.04 -2.49
C ALA A 88 -2.22 -17.68 -3.11
N ASP A 89 -2.32 -18.22 -4.31
CA ASP A 89 -1.21 -18.81 -5.05
C ASP A 89 -0.13 -17.77 -5.42
N ILE A 90 -0.55 -16.57 -5.78
CA ILE A 90 0.35 -15.47 -6.12
C ILE A 90 0.88 -14.79 -4.85
N HIS A 91 -0.02 -14.41 -3.93
CA HIS A 91 0.36 -13.73 -2.70
C HIS A 91 1.35 -14.53 -1.85
N ASN A 92 1.07 -15.83 -1.64
CA ASN A 92 1.90 -16.67 -0.79
C ASN A 92 3.22 -17.11 -1.44
N ALA A 93 3.45 -16.79 -2.71
CA ALA A 93 4.74 -17.06 -3.35
C ALA A 93 5.88 -16.29 -2.68
N TYR A 94 5.62 -15.04 -2.27
CA TYR A 94 6.63 -14.18 -1.67
C TYR A 94 6.21 -13.59 -0.31
N ARG A 95 4.94 -13.75 0.10
CA ARG A 95 4.47 -13.26 1.40
C ARG A 95 4.05 -14.43 2.29
N CYS A 96 4.89 -14.71 3.27
CA CYS A 96 4.59 -15.71 4.29
C CYS A 96 4.75 -15.11 5.70
N MET A 97 4.16 -15.77 6.67
CA MET A 97 4.39 -15.50 8.08
C MET A 97 5.86 -15.83 8.44
N ARG A 98 6.38 -15.24 9.51
CA ARG A 98 7.73 -15.57 10.01
C ARG A 98 7.90 -17.07 10.31
N SER A 99 6.82 -17.79 10.55
CA SER A 99 6.81 -19.25 10.71
C SER A 99 6.85 -20.04 9.39
N GLY A 100 6.92 -19.37 8.23
CA GLY A 100 6.82 -19.98 6.90
C GLY A 100 5.40 -20.32 6.46
N LYS A 101 4.38 -20.09 7.30
CA LYS A 101 2.96 -20.35 6.92
C LYS A 101 2.44 -19.30 5.95
N PRO A 102 1.48 -19.66 5.07
CA PRO A 102 0.80 -18.71 4.20
C PRO A 102 0.17 -17.55 4.97
N SER A 103 0.30 -16.32 4.45
CA SER A 103 -0.24 -15.12 5.11
C SER A 103 -1.57 -14.63 4.50
N HIS A 104 -1.92 -15.05 3.28
CA HIS A 104 -3.04 -14.54 2.52
C HIS A 104 -4.36 -14.47 3.30
N GLN A 105 -4.75 -15.57 3.99
CA GLN A 105 -6.01 -15.58 4.76
C GLN A 105 -6.01 -14.58 5.91
N ALA A 106 -4.87 -14.38 6.58
CA ALA A 106 -4.77 -13.39 7.65
C ALA A 106 -4.92 -11.96 7.10
N VAL A 107 -4.36 -11.69 5.92
CA VAL A 107 -4.53 -10.40 5.23
C VAL A 107 -5.98 -10.16 4.83
N LEU A 108 -6.66 -11.18 4.29
CA LEU A 108 -8.10 -11.09 3.96
C LEU A 108 -8.95 -10.78 5.18
N ASN A 109 -8.67 -11.41 6.31
CA ASN A 109 -9.38 -11.11 7.57
C ASN A 109 -9.15 -9.63 7.97
N GLY A 110 -7.93 -9.12 7.83
CA GLY A 110 -7.61 -7.71 8.06
C GLY A 110 -8.37 -6.77 7.11
N LEU A 111 -8.43 -7.10 5.82
CA LEU A 111 -9.18 -6.34 4.82
C LEU A 111 -10.68 -6.29 5.16
N GLN A 112 -11.28 -7.42 5.53
CA GLN A 112 -12.69 -7.48 5.96
C GLN A 112 -12.96 -6.62 7.18
N LEU A 113 -12.02 -6.55 8.14
CA LEU A 113 -12.13 -5.66 9.29
C LEU A 113 -12.08 -4.18 8.88
N LEU A 114 -11.18 -3.78 7.98
CA LEU A 114 -11.15 -2.41 7.46
C LEU A 114 -12.47 -2.04 6.80
N GLN A 115 -13.05 -2.93 6.00
CA GLN A 115 -14.34 -2.73 5.35
C GLN A 115 -15.49 -2.66 6.38
N LYS A 116 -15.56 -3.58 7.33
CA LYS A 116 -16.56 -3.61 8.41
C LYS A 116 -16.60 -2.31 9.19
N TYR A 117 -15.42 -1.76 9.52
CA TYR A 117 -15.28 -0.52 10.30
C TYR A 117 -15.21 0.74 9.43
N GLN A 118 -15.38 0.61 8.12
CA GLN A 118 -15.33 1.72 7.15
C GLN A 118 -14.07 2.58 7.29
N VAL A 119 -12.93 1.95 7.53
CA VAL A 119 -11.62 2.61 7.53
C VAL A 119 -11.26 2.94 6.08
N ASP A 120 -10.73 4.13 5.83
CA ASP A 120 -10.24 4.48 4.50
C ASP A 120 -8.97 3.67 4.18
N TYR A 121 -8.97 2.94 3.06
CA TYR A 121 -7.84 2.09 2.68
C TYR A 121 -7.60 2.06 1.18
N ASN A 122 -6.36 1.73 0.81
CA ASN A 122 -5.97 1.29 -0.52
C ASN A 122 -5.25 -0.08 -0.40
N VAL A 123 -5.26 -0.84 -1.48
CA VAL A 123 -4.47 -2.06 -1.58
C VAL A 123 -3.22 -1.78 -2.39
N THR A 124 -2.06 -2.11 -1.82
CA THR A 124 -0.78 -2.12 -2.52
C THR A 124 -0.44 -3.54 -2.93
N CYS A 125 -0.38 -3.78 -4.24
CA CYS A 125 0.03 -5.04 -4.85
C CYS A 125 1.48 -4.91 -5.31
N CYS A 126 2.37 -5.72 -4.74
CA CYS A 126 3.74 -5.84 -5.19
C CYS A 126 3.78 -6.80 -6.38
N VAL A 127 4.17 -6.28 -7.54
CA VAL A 127 4.19 -7.04 -8.79
C VAL A 127 5.53 -7.76 -8.92
N SER A 128 5.51 -9.07 -8.80
CA SER A 128 6.67 -9.96 -8.96
C SER A 128 6.67 -10.64 -10.34
N ASP A 129 7.69 -11.45 -10.60
CA ASP A 129 7.77 -12.32 -11.79
C ASP A 129 6.56 -13.26 -11.91
N VAL A 130 6.02 -13.73 -10.77
CA VAL A 130 4.81 -14.59 -10.76
C VAL A 130 3.57 -13.77 -11.11
N SER A 131 3.49 -12.53 -10.65
CA SER A 131 2.34 -11.65 -10.87
C SER A 131 2.13 -11.32 -12.35
N THR A 132 3.22 -11.21 -13.12
CA THR A 132 3.15 -10.82 -14.54
C THR A 132 2.57 -11.89 -15.46
N ARG A 133 2.40 -13.14 -14.97
CA ARG A 133 1.86 -14.25 -15.77
C ARG A 133 0.38 -14.12 -16.05
N ASP A 134 -0.39 -13.52 -15.14
CA ASP A 134 -1.84 -13.34 -15.31
C ASP A 134 -2.32 -12.05 -14.65
N PRO A 135 -2.05 -10.87 -15.26
CA PRO A 135 -2.45 -9.57 -14.74
C PRO A 135 -3.97 -9.43 -14.53
N LYS A 136 -4.75 -10.01 -15.46
CA LYS A 136 -6.22 -9.95 -15.41
C LYS A 136 -6.78 -10.70 -14.22
N LYS A 137 -6.25 -11.89 -13.92
CA LYS A 137 -6.63 -12.68 -12.73
C LYS A 137 -6.44 -11.87 -11.45
N ILE A 138 -5.30 -11.17 -11.31
CA ILE A 138 -5.01 -10.34 -10.14
C ILE A 138 -6.01 -9.19 -10.06
N TYR A 139 -6.22 -8.45 -11.15
CA TYR A 139 -7.13 -7.31 -11.18
C TYR A 139 -8.57 -7.73 -10.82
N HIS A 140 -9.11 -8.75 -11.48
CA HIS A 140 -10.46 -9.24 -11.22
C HIS A 140 -10.61 -9.78 -9.80
N TYR A 141 -9.59 -10.47 -9.28
CA TYR A 141 -9.59 -10.94 -7.90
C TYR A 141 -9.69 -9.78 -6.90
N LEU A 142 -8.82 -8.76 -7.01
CA LEU A 142 -8.85 -7.62 -6.12
C LEU A 142 -10.17 -6.83 -6.24
N LYS A 143 -10.71 -6.70 -7.44
CA LYS A 143 -12.04 -6.10 -7.66
C LYS A 143 -13.16 -6.91 -7.00
N SER A 144 -13.12 -8.24 -7.07
CA SER A 144 -14.12 -9.11 -6.44
C SER A 144 -14.16 -9.00 -4.92
N LEU A 145 -13.06 -8.55 -4.30
CA LEU A 145 -12.98 -8.24 -2.86
C LEU A 145 -13.56 -6.86 -2.49
N GLY A 146 -14.11 -6.11 -3.45
CA GLY A 146 -14.63 -4.76 -3.22
C GLY A 146 -13.55 -3.69 -3.04
N VAL A 147 -12.32 -3.93 -3.53
CA VAL A 147 -11.24 -2.96 -3.46
C VAL A 147 -11.46 -1.86 -4.48
N ALA A 148 -11.55 -0.61 -4.01
CA ALA A 148 -11.76 0.57 -4.85
C ALA A 148 -10.46 1.24 -5.30
N TYR A 149 -9.41 1.19 -4.47
CA TYR A 149 -8.14 1.87 -4.73
C TYR A 149 -7.00 0.86 -4.75
N LEU A 150 -6.32 0.79 -5.89
CA LEU A 150 -5.20 -0.13 -6.15
C LEU A 150 -3.94 0.66 -6.47
N GLN A 151 -2.83 0.23 -5.88
CA GLN A 151 -1.49 0.67 -6.22
C GLN A 151 -0.68 -0.55 -6.62
N PHE A 152 0.01 -0.49 -7.75
CA PHE A 152 0.93 -1.52 -8.21
C PHE A 152 2.36 -1.00 -8.08
N ALA A 153 3.20 -1.75 -7.37
CA ALA A 153 4.61 -1.43 -7.19
C ALA A 153 5.47 -2.60 -7.72
N PRO A 154 6.48 -2.36 -8.54
CA PRO A 154 7.35 -3.44 -9.01
C PRO A 154 8.18 -4.00 -7.85
N LEU A 155 8.33 -5.30 -7.76
CA LEU A 155 9.35 -5.94 -6.93
C LEU A 155 10.68 -5.87 -7.67
N VAL A 156 11.61 -5.06 -7.14
CA VAL A 156 12.96 -4.93 -7.69
C VAL A 156 13.95 -5.08 -6.55
N GLU A 157 14.62 -6.23 -6.50
CA GLU A 157 15.62 -6.54 -5.49
C GLU A 157 16.89 -7.04 -6.18
N ARG A 158 18.04 -6.69 -5.64
CA ARG A 158 19.34 -7.09 -6.15
C ARG A 158 20.11 -7.84 -5.09
N GLU A 159 20.90 -8.84 -5.52
CA GLU A 159 21.82 -9.55 -4.64
C GLU A 159 22.89 -8.59 -4.13
N PRO A 160 23.23 -8.66 -2.83
CA PRO A 160 24.33 -7.88 -2.29
C PRO A 160 25.66 -8.38 -2.86
N ASP A 161 26.61 -7.48 -3.05
CA ASP A 161 27.97 -7.87 -3.39
C ASP A 161 28.70 -8.52 -2.21
N ILE A 162 29.96 -8.95 -2.42
CA ILE A 162 30.72 -9.67 -1.40
C ILE A 162 30.95 -8.80 -0.16
N ALA A 163 31.21 -7.49 -0.34
CA ALA A 163 31.47 -6.59 0.78
C ALA A 163 30.18 -6.35 1.60
N GLU A 164 29.06 -6.16 0.91
CA GLU A 164 27.73 -6.02 1.52
C GLU A 164 27.30 -7.31 2.26
N GLN A 165 27.64 -8.49 1.71
CA GLN A 165 27.39 -9.78 2.37
C GLN A 165 28.21 -9.92 3.65
N GLU A 166 29.49 -9.51 3.65
CA GLU A 166 30.36 -9.50 4.82
C GLU A 166 29.84 -8.55 5.91
N GLU A 167 29.16 -7.46 5.53
CA GLU A 167 28.44 -6.55 6.45
C GLU A 167 27.09 -7.11 6.93
N GLY A 168 26.69 -8.29 6.43
CA GLY A 168 25.44 -8.95 6.82
C GLY A 168 24.20 -8.43 6.12
N LEU A 169 24.35 -7.72 5.00
CA LEU A 169 23.21 -7.28 4.19
C LEU A 169 22.61 -8.45 3.41
N LEU A 170 21.29 -8.50 3.34
CA LEU A 170 20.54 -9.52 2.59
C LEU A 170 20.18 -9.05 1.17
N HIS A 171 20.24 -7.75 0.91
CA HIS A 171 19.93 -7.11 -0.36
C HIS A 171 21.00 -6.04 -0.64
N ALA A 172 21.31 -5.81 -1.92
CA ALA A 172 22.24 -4.77 -2.32
C ALA A 172 21.75 -3.39 -1.86
N CYS A 173 22.69 -2.56 -1.39
CA CYS A 173 22.39 -1.16 -1.07
C CYS A 173 21.86 -0.43 -2.31
N PRO A 174 20.82 0.41 -2.19
CA PRO A 174 20.29 1.19 -3.32
C PRO A 174 21.34 2.06 -4.03
N ASP A 175 22.34 2.54 -3.28
CA ASP A 175 23.43 3.36 -3.79
C ASP A 175 24.57 2.56 -4.41
N ASN A 176 24.55 1.22 -4.31
CA ASN A 176 25.58 0.38 -4.92
C ASN A 176 25.43 0.43 -6.45
N ARG A 177 26.39 1.13 -7.09
CA ARG A 177 26.47 1.30 -8.55
C ARG A 177 27.39 0.31 -9.25
N ALA A 178 27.86 -0.72 -8.56
CA ALA A 178 28.66 -1.77 -9.16
C ALA A 178 27.89 -2.42 -10.31
N GLY A 179 28.44 -2.37 -11.51
CA GLY A 179 27.75 -2.51 -12.79
C GLY A 179 27.17 -3.89 -13.13
N HIS A 180 27.21 -4.91 -12.26
CA HIS A 180 26.71 -6.27 -12.52
C HIS A 180 26.17 -6.92 -11.25
N LEU A 181 25.17 -6.28 -10.62
CA LEU A 181 24.43 -6.94 -9.54
C LEU A 181 23.38 -7.88 -10.15
N ASN A 182 23.42 -9.14 -9.75
CA ASN A 182 22.37 -10.10 -10.10
C ASN A 182 21.03 -9.64 -9.48
N LEU A 183 19.94 -9.89 -10.21
CA LEU A 183 18.60 -9.69 -9.67
C LEU A 183 18.24 -10.86 -8.77
N MET A 184 17.61 -10.55 -7.63
CA MET A 184 17.07 -11.60 -6.75
C MET A 184 15.86 -12.29 -7.39
N PRO A 185 15.61 -13.56 -7.01
CA PRO A 185 14.40 -14.27 -7.42
C PRO A 185 13.14 -13.46 -7.05
N GLY A 186 12.18 -13.43 -7.97
CA GLY A 186 10.95 -12.66 -7.79
C GLY A 186 10.99 -11.24 -8.38
N THR A 187 12.18 -10.70 -8.64
CA THR A 187 12.31 -9.40 -9.31
C THR A 187 11.60 -9.42 -10.65
N VAL A 188 10.77 -8.42 -10.88
CA VAL A 188 10.02 -8.28 -12.14
C VAL A 188 10.89 -7.62 -13.21
N ASP A 189 10.87 -8.18 -14.40
CA ASP A 189 11.46 -7.55 -15.58
C ASP A 189 10.69 -6.28 -15.97
N SER A 190 11.40 -5.25 -16.43
CA SER A 190 10.80 -3.94 -16.76
C SER A 190 9.78 -4.00 -17.87
N LEU A 191 10.03 -4.82 -18.92
CA LEU A 191 9.09 -5.01 -20.02
C LEU A 191 7.84 -5.78 -19.54
N ALA A 192 8.03 -6.84 -18.77
CA ALA A 192 6.95 -7.62 -18.19
C ALA A 192 6.08 -6.76 -17.24
N TYR A 193 6.69 -5.87 -16.45
CA TYR A 193 5.96 -4.91 -15.63
C TYR A 193 5.14 -3.92 -16.45
N GLY A 194 5.72 -3.38 -17.53
CA GLY A 194 5.00 -2.51 -18.47
C GLY A 194 3.80 -3.21 -19.13
N GLN A 195 3.97 -4.45 -19.55
CA GLN A 195 2.88 -5.28 -20.10
C GLN A 195 1.80 -5.58 -19.05
N PHE A 196 2.20 -5.86 -17.80
CA PHE A 196 1.26 -6.02 -16.69
C PHE A 196 0.39 -4.78 -16.49
N LEU A 197 0.99 -3.59 -16.41
CA LEU A 197 0.25 -2.35 -16.23
C LEU A 197 -0.69 -2.05 -17.40
N SER A 198 -0.25 -2.31 -18.66
CA SER A 198 -1.08 -2.14 -19.85
C SER A 198 -2.29 -3.07 -19.81
N ALA A 199 -2.11 -4.36 -19.47
CA ALA A 199 -3.20 -5.31 -19.38
C ALA A 199 -4.22 -4.95 -18.28
N VAL A 200 -3.76 -4.46 -17.12
CA VAL A 200 -4.64 -3.97 -16.05
C VAL A 200 -5.39 -2.72 -16.49
N PHE A 201 -4.72 -1.80 -17.19
CA PHE A 201 -5.35 -0.59 -17.71
C PHE A 201 -6.47 -0.92 -18.72
N ASP A 202 -6.22 -1.85 -19.64
CA ASP A 202 -7.21 -2.28 -20.64
C ASP A 202 -8.45 -2.89 -19.98
N GLU A 203 -8.29 -3.74 -18.95
CA GLU A 203 -9.41 -4.28 -18.18
C GLU A 203 -10.21 -3.19 -17.47
N CYS A 204 -9.53 -2.22 -16.85
CA CYS A 204 -10.16 -1.09 -16.20
C CYS A 204 -10.95 -0.25 -17.21
N HIS A 205 -10.38 0.01 -18.39
CA HIS A 205 -11.01 0.78 -19.45
C HIS A 205 -12.24 0.09 -20.04
N GLN A 206 -12.19 -1.22 -20.27
CA GLN A 206 -13.33 -2.02 -20.74
C GLN A 206 -14.50 -1.95 -19.76
N ILE A 207 -14.23 -2.08 -18.45
CA ILE A 207 -15.26 -1.94 -17.42
C ILE A 207 -15.90 -0.55 -17.48
N LEU A 208 -15.10 0.51 -17.60
CA LEU A 208 -15.59 1.88 -17.72
C LEU A 208 -16.49 2.06 -18.93
N GLN A 209 -16.11 1.55 -20.11
CA GLN A 209 -16.91 1.62 -21.32
C GLN A 209 -18.23 0.85 -21.20
N THR A 210 -18.26 -0.25 -20.46
CA THR A 210 -19.47 -1.06 -20.28
C THR A 210 -20.45 -0.42 -19.30
N VAL A 211 -19.95 0.30 -18.29
CA VAL A 211 -20.77 0.92 -17.23
C VAL A 211 -21.19 2.35 -17.59
N ALA A 212 -20.38 3.09 -18.34
CA ALA A 212 -20.64 4.47 -18.72
C ALA A 212 -21.97 4.68 -19.50
N PRO A 213 -22.38 3.83 -20.45
CA PRO A 213 -23.68 3.96 -21.13
C PRO A 213 -24.87 3.82 -20.19
N ALA A 214 -24.80 2.91 -19.22
CA ALA A 214 -25.87 2.70 -18.22
C ALA A 214 -26.03 3.90 -17.26
N CYS A 215 -24.97 4.70 -17.09
CA CYS A 215 -25.00 5.90 -16.27
C CYS A 215 -25.50 7.14 -17.03
N ALA A 216 -25.33 7.19 -18.35
CA ALA A 216 -25.85 8.29 -19.17
C ALA A 216 -27.40 8.30 -19.22
N GLU A 217 -28.03 7.13 -19.03
CA GLU A 217 -29.48 6.98 -18.99
C GLU A 217 -30.11 7.31 -17.62
N SER A 218 -29.30 7.31 -16.54
CA SER A 218 -29.75 7.70 -15.20
C SER A 218 -29.24 9.10 -14.85
N ALA A 219 -29.92 10.11 -15.35
CA ALA A 219 -29.65 11.51 -15.04
C ALA A 219 -29.61 11.73 -13.51
N GLY A 220 -28.39 11.81 -12.92
CA GLY A 220 -28.17 12.27 -11.56
C GLY A 220 -27.43 11.37 -10.59
N LYS A 221 -26.98 10.17 -10.96
CA LYS A 221 -26.18 9.30 -10.04
C LYS A 221 -24.92 8.73 -10.70
N CYS A 222 -24.00 9.63 -11.03
CA CYS A 222 -22.70 9.25 -11.59
C CYS A 222 -21.70 8.72 -10.55
N ASP A 223 -22.05 8.70 -9.27
CA ASP A 223 -21.18 8.25 -8.17
C ASP A 223 -20.86 6.74 -8.25
N VAL A 224 -21.78 5.94 -8.78
CA VAL A 224 -21.62 4.48 -8.89
C VAL A 224 -20.54 4.07 -9.89
N VAL A 225 -20.34 4.84 -10.98
CA VAL A 225 -19.29 4.55 -11.98
C VAL A 225 -17.92 4.88 -11.43
N HIS A 226 -17.80 5.99 -10.72
CA HIS A 226 -16.55 6.40 -10.10
C HIS A 226 -16.13 5.44 -8.99
N GLU A 227 -17.07 4.89 -8.25
CA GLU A 227 -16.82 3.94 -7.17
C GLU A 227 -16.44 2.54 -7.70
N ALA A 228 -17.13 2.07 -8.75
CA ALA A 228 -16.83 0.77 -9.37
C ALA A 228 -15.47 0.73 -10.08
N ALA A 229 -14.99 1.87 -10.58
CA ALA A 229 -13.69 1.99 -11.27
C ALA A 229 -12.56 2.47 -10.35
N GLY A 230 -12.82 2.76 -9.09
CA GLY A 230 -11.83 3.36 -8.18
C GLY A 230 -11.51 4.83 -8.49
N ILE A 231 -12.44 5.53 -9.14
CA ILE A 231 -12.30 6.94 -9.51
C ILE A 231 -13.20 7.77 -8.59
N ARG A 232 -12.59 8.54 -7.67
CA ARG A 232 -13.28 9.62 -6.97
C ARG A 232 -12.90 10.96 -7.58
N ASN A 233 -13.85 11.84 -7.86
CA ASN A 233 -13.67 13.20 -8.40
C ASN A 233 -12.97 13.25 -9.77
N GLY A 234 -13.24 12.29 -10.67
CA GLY A 234 -12.75 12.33 -12.06
C GLY A 234 -11.23 12.16 -12.21
N LYS A 235 -10.51 11.74 -11.17
CA LYS A 235 -9.07 11.50 -11.21
C LYS A 235 -8.75 10.06 -10.83
N MET A 236 -8.33 9.27 -11.81
CA MET A 236 -7.67 8.00 -11.57
C MET A 236 -6.29 8.31 -10.98
N LYS A 237 -6.10 8.04 -9.68
CA LYS A 237 -4.78 8.15 -9.08
C LYS A 237 -4.02 6.85 -9.30
N PHE A 238 -3.26 6.78 -10.37
CA PHE A 238 -2.07 5.94 -10.42
C PHE A 238 -1.01 6.66 -9.57
N LEU A 239 -0.85 6.25 -8.33
CA LEU A 239 0.29 6.69 -7.53
C LEU A 239 1.50 5.84 -7.96
N THR A 240 2.18 6.30 -9.01
CA THR A 240 3.57 5.93 -9.28
C THR A 240 4.43 6.95 -8.55
N GLU A 241 4.79 6.67 -7.32
CA GLU A 241 5.93 7.31 -6.68
C GLU A 241 6.97 6.21 -6.41
N VAL A 242 8.09 6.35 -7.10
CA VAL A 242 9.35 5.64 -6.88
C VAL A 242 10.05 6.29 -5.69
#